data_8db5afd2ad55207b5f5a39b98d766290
#
_entry.id   8db5afd2ad55207b5f5a39b98d766290
#
_cell.length_a   1.000
_cell.length_b   1.000
_cell.length_c   1.000
_cell.angle_alpha   90.00
_cell.angle_beta   90.00
_cell.angle_gamma   90.00
#
_symmetry.space_group_name_H-M   'P 1'
#
loop_
_entity.id
_entity.type
_entity.pdbx_description
1 polymer ?
#
loop_
_entity_poly.entity_id
_entity_poly.type
_entity_poly.pdbx_seq_one_letter_code
_entity_poly.pdbx_strand_id
1 'polypeptide(L)'
;MRKLLIIGEFPAPYRVEVFAGIARKWNSKIYFEIEQDAQRTQEWLSRIAIDCEMLATKKGKEQFWNDVKFIKDFDAAIIYNNSLKYSILLELACKIRHIPFFLNCDGCNDIEESNPLKKAVKCFLMRGATGYFAGGQSAVKYFEYYGADRKRIYLHNFTSLHQEDINKKRLTDAEKNYLKEKIGMTGKFNVVTVGRHIECKGFDIVLKAAEKIGKSVDFYIIGGEPSVENKQYKEAHNLSNVHFVDFLGKDELREYYNAADTFVLMTRGDTWGLVINEAMANGLPVITTKRCVAGVELIKDGENGYIIGVDDTEALVNKVLMLRDNEKLCRQMSLANINKMQTNTVHNIVKSHIQVLEKFLSEMEKKE
;
A
#
# COMPACT_ATOMS: atom_id res chain seq x y z
N MET A 1 -4.64 -0.02 -32.81
CA MET A 1 -4.07 0.11 -31.45
C MET A 1 -5.19 -0.26 -30.48
N ARG A 2 -4.96 -1.23 -29.60
CA ARG A 2 -5.98 -1.72 -28.65
C ARG A 2 -6.42 -0.62 -27.70
N LYS A 3 -7.71 -0.65 -27.33
CA LYS A 3 -8.33 0.35 -26.46
C LYS A 3 -8.72 -0.28 -25.13
N LEU A 4 -8.30 0.33 -24.03
CA LEU A 4 -8.68 -0.08 -22.69
C LEU A 4 -9.53 0.99 -22.00
N LEU A 5 -10.47 0.53 -21.18
CA LEU A 5 -11.19 1.38 -20.24
C LEU A 5 -10.75 1.04 -18.82
N ILE A 6 -10.21 2.01 -18.10
CA ILE A 6 -9.67 1.82 -16.76
C ILE A 6 -10.45 2.69 -15.78
N ILE A 7 -10.93 2.13 -14.69
CA ILE A 7 -11.60 2.89 -13.64
C ILE A 7 -10.92 2.62 -12.29
N GLY A 8 -10.65 3.69 -11.55
CA GLY A 8 -10.08 3.66 -10.20
C GLY A 8 -10.90 4.44 -9.20
N GLU A 9 -10.62 4.24 -7.91
CA GLU A 9 -11.30 4.95 -6.83
C GLU A 9 -10.95 6.43 -6.83
N PHE A 10 -9.69 6.75 -6.59
CA PHE A 10 -9.16 8.12 -6.57
C PHE A 10 -7.72 8.15 -7.12
N PRO A 11 -7.23 9.31 -7.57
CA PRO A 11 -5.93 9.43 -8.25
C PRO A 11 -4.76 9.43 -7.26
N ALA A 12 -4.56 8.33 -6.52
CA ALA A 12 -3.37 8.11 -5.72
C ALA A 12 -2.12 8.13 -6.60
N PRO A 13 -0.99 8.73 -6.20
CA PRO A 13 0.23 8.82 -7.01
C PRO A 13 0.65 7.47 -7.59
N TYR A 14 0.77 6.44 -6.77
CA TYR A 14 1.12 5.09 -7.21
C TYR A 14 0.10 4.50 -8.21
N ARG A 15 -1.19 4.84 -8.07
CA ARG A 15 -2.26 4.40 -8.96
C ARG A 15 -2.15 5.06 -10.32
N VAL A 16 -1.93 6.37 -10.31
CA VAL A 16 -1.71 7.17 -11.52
C VAL A 16 -0.51 6.63 -12.30
N GLU A 17 0.58 6.30 -11.62
CA GLU A 17 1.79 5.75 -12.24
C GLU A 17 1.56 4.38 -12.89
N VAL A 18 0.82 3.48 -12.22
CA VAL A 18 0.43 2.19 -12.80
C VAL A 18 -0.44 2.40 -14.05
N PHE A 19 -1.44 3.28 -13.97
CA PHE A 19 -2.32 3.58 -15.11
C PHE A 19 -1.55 4.23 -16.26
N ALA A 20 -0.66 5.18 -15.97
CA ALA A 20 0.21 5.79 -16.96
C ALA A 20 1.13 4.75 -17.63
N GLY A 21 1.66 3.82 -16.85
CA GLY A 21 2.47 2.72 -17.39
C GLY A 21 1.70 1.82 -18.36
N ILE A 22 0.46 1.50 -18.04
CA ILE A 22 -0.44 0.73 -18.91
C ILE A 22 -0.81 1.55 -20.15
N ALA A 23 -1.17 2.82 -19.96
CA ALA A 23 -1.60 3.72 -21.05
C ALA A 23 -0.51 4.03 -22.09
N ARG A 24 0.77 3.90 -21.72
CA ARG A 24 1.88 4.01 -22.71
C ARG A 24 1.83 2.92 -23.78
N LYS A 25 1.22 1.78 -23.48
CA LYS A 25 1.17 0.64 -24.41
C LYS A 25 -0.13 0.57 -25.21
N TRP A 26 -1.23 0.99 -24.63
CA TRP A 26 -2.57 0.93 -25.23
C TRP A 26 -3.29 2.28 -25.14
N ASN A 27 -4.15 2.55 -26.10
CA ASN A 27 -5.03 3.73 -26.03
C ASN A 27 -6.02 3.53 -24.87
N SER A 28 -5.77 4.16 -23.73
CA SER A 28 -6.54 3.96 -22.51
C SER A 28 -7.40 5.18 -22.19
N LYS A 29 -8.68 4.95 -21.92
CA LYS A 29 -9.56 5.91 -21.24
C LYS A 29 -9.56 5.62 -19.76
N ILE A 30 -9.30 6.65 -18.95
CA ILE A 30 -9.09 6.51 -17.52
C ILE A 30 -10.08 7.37 -16.75
N TYR A 31 -10.74 6.77 -15.78
CA TYR A 31 -11.72 7.39 -14.91
C TYR A 31 -11.36 7.22 -13.44
N PHE A 32 -11.63 8.26 -12.64
CA PHE A 32 -11.60 8.18 -11.18
C PHE A 32 -12.95 8.58 -10.60
N GLU A 33 -13.47 7.78 -9.63
CA GLU A 33 -14.81 7.99 -9.05
C GLU A 33 -14.84 9.09 -8.02
N ILE A 34 -13.76 9.25 -7.24
CA ILE A 34 -13.63 10.20 -6.14
C ILE A 34 -12.51 11.18 -6.48
N GLU A 35 -12.81 12.47 -6.35
CA GLU A 35 -11.86 13.53 -6.66
C GLU A 35 -10.82 13.72 -5.56
N GLN A 36 -11.24 13.61 -4.30
CA GLN A 36 -10.39 13.77 -3.13
C GLN A 36 -10.77 12.77 -2.03
N ASP A 37 -9.78 12.15 -1.41
CA ASP A 37 -9.95 11.57 -0.09
C ASP A 37 -9.91 12.72 0.93
N ALA A 38 -11.02 12.96 1.63
CA ALA A 38 -11.16 14.04 2.62
C ALA A 38 -10.10 14.03 3.73
N GLN A 39 -9.32 12.96 3.82
CA GLN A 39 -8.28 12.75 4.82
C GLN A 39 -6.85 12.94 4.27
N ARG A 40 -6.68 13.38 3.01
CA ARG A 40 -5.35 13.54 2.37
C ARG A 40 -5.13 14.97 1.91
N THR A 41 -3.89 15.46 2.01
CA THR A 41 -3.53 16.82 1.61
C THR A 41 -3.54 16.98 0.09
N GLN A 42 -3.85 18.20 -0.40
CA GLN A 42 -3.81 18.52 -1.83
C GLN A 42 -2.43 18.29 -2.46
N GLU A 43 -1.36 18.45 -1.71
CA GLU A 43 0.02 18.22 -2.16
C GLU A 43 0.25 16.77 -2.59
N TRP A 44 -0.46 15.82 -1.97
CA TRP A 44 -0.40 14.41 -2.33
C TRP A 44 -1.08 14.11 -3.67
N LEU A 45 -2.09 14.92 -4.07
CA LEU A 45 -2.86 14.76 -5.31
C LEU A 45 -2.32 15.58 -6.49
N SER A 46 -1.46 16.55 -6.24
CA SER A 46 -1.05 17.59 -7.23
C SER A 46 -0.18 17.12 -8.40
N ARG A 47 0.18 15.83 -8.48
CA ARG A 47 1.06 15.26 -9.50
C ARG A 47 0.34 14.34 -10.50
N ILE A 48 -0.90 14.67 -10.88
CA ILE A 48 -1.61 13.89 -11.90
C ILE A 48 -1.00 14.19 -13.28
N ALA A 49 -0.07 13.35 -13.72
CA ALA A 49 0.58 13.44 -15.03
C ALA A 49 -0.07 12.47 -16.05
N ILE A 50 -1.40 12.32 -16.02
CA ILE A 50 -2.13 11.40 -16.88
C ILE A 50 -3.42 12.03 -17.39
N ASP A 51 -3.77 11.79 -18.64
CA ASP A 51 -5.08 12.17 -19.20
C ASP A 51 -6.17 11.27 -18.59
N CYS A 52 -7.02 11.86 -17.75
CA CYS A 52 -8.09 11.15 -17.05
C CYS A 52 -9.30 12.05 -16.83
N GLU A 53 -10.46 11.43 -16.65
CA GLU A 53 -11.71 12.13 -16.35
C GLU A 53 -12.19 11.81 -14.92
N MET A 54 -12.64 12.85 -14.22
CA MET A 54 -13.16 12.74 -12.85
C MET A 54 -14.67 12.56 -12.87
N LEU A 55 -15.17 11.45 -12.33
CA LEU A 55 -16.62 11.15 -12.28
C LEU A 55 -17.37 12.00 -11.25
N ALA A 56 -16.68 12.80 -10.45
CA ALA A 56 -17.29 13.87 -9.66
C ALA A 56 -17.84 15.00 -10.54
N THR A 57 -17.24 15.26 -11.72
CA THR A 57 -17.62 16.34 -12.64
C THR A 57 -18.76 15.93 -13.58
N LYS A 58 -19.50 16.92 -14.09
CA LYS A 58 -20.54 16.70 -15.11
C LYS A 58 -19.93 16.15 -16.40
N LYS A 59 -18.82 16.75 -16.86
CA LYS A 59 -18.10 16.33 -18.07
C LYS A 59 -17.65 14.87 -17.97
N GLY A 60 -17.02 14.49 -16.86
CA GLY A 60 -16.56 13.10 -16.66
C GLY A 60 -17.72 12.10 -16.67
N LYS A 61 -18.87 12.45 -16.08
CA LYS A 61 -20.07 11.59 -16.13
C LYS A 61 -20.62 11.44 -17.55
N GLU A 62 -20.73 12.53 -18.29
CA GLU A 62 -21.21 12.50 -19.68
C GLU A 62 -20.29 11.65 -20.56
N GLN A 63 -18.96 11.83 -20.43
CA GLN A 63 -17.97 11.04 -21.14
C GLN A 63 -18.06 9.56 -20.79
N PHE A 64 -18.14 9.24 -19.50
CA PHE A 64 -18.28 7.85 -19.01
C PHE A 64 -19.51 7.15 -19.60
N TRP A 65 -20.68 7.83 -19.58
CA TRP A 65 -21.90 7.24 -20.14
C TRP A 65 -21.80 7.06 -21.66
N ASN A 66 -21.13 7.97 -22.36
CA ASN A 66 -20.84 7.78 -23.78
C ASN A 66 -19.97 6.56 -24.02
N ASP A 67 -18.87 6.40 -23.27
CA ASP A 67 -17.96 5.26 -23.43
C ASP A 67 -18.64 3.94 -23.03
N VAL A 68 -19.50 3.93 -21.99
CA VAL A 68 -20.30 2.75 -21.63
C VAL A 68 -21.32 2.40 -22.70
N LYS A 69 -21.95 3.40 -23.37
CA LYS A 69 -22.86 3.18 -24.49
C LYS A 69 -22.14 2.50 -25.66
N PHE A 70 -20.91 2.93 -25.94
CA PHE A 70 -20.04 2.42 -27.01
C PHE A 70 -18.97 1.47 -26.49
N ILE A 71 -19.25 0.73 -25.42
CA ILE A 71 -18.26 -0.12 -24.74
C ILE A 71 -17.65 -1.22 -25.63
N LYS A 72 -18.32 -1.57 -26.72
CA LYS A 72 -17.81 -2.51 -27.72
C LYS A 72 -16.62 -1.97 -28.53
N ASP A 73 -16.34 -0.68 -28.43
CA ASP A 73 -15.14 -0.06 -29.03
C ASP A 73 -13.87 -0.30 -28.19
N PHE A 74 -14.02 -0.89 -26.99
CA PHE A 74 -12.93 -1.26 -26.11
C PHE A 74 -12.66 -2.75 -26.13
N ASP A 75 -11.38 -3.12 -26.17
CA ASP A 75 -10.95 -4.52 -26.17
C ASP A 75 -11.05 -5.15 -24.77
N ALA A 76 -10.88 -4.36 -23.72
CA ALA A 76 -11.04 -4.80 -22.33
C ALA A 76 -11.25 -3.63 -21.36
N ALA A 77 -11.73 -3.94 -20.15
CA ALA A 77 -11.78 -3.00 -19.03
C ALA A 77 -10.96 -3.51 -17.83
N ILE A 78 -10.38 -2.58 -17.05
CA ILE A 78 -9.74 -2.86 -15.77
C ILE A 78 -10.43 -2.05 -14.69
N ILE A 79 -10.91 -2.73 -13.65
CA ILE A 79 -11.73 -2.14 -12.59
C ILE A 79 -10.99 -2.29 -11.26
N TYR A 80 -10.61 -1.16 -10.68
CA TYR A 80 -10.02 -1.07 -9.36
C TYR A 80 -11.10 -0.63 -8.36
N ASN A 81 -11.32 -1.41 -7.31
CA ASN A 81 -12.39 -1.20 -6.34
C ASN A 81 -13.82 -1.37 -6.91
N ASN A 82 -14.25 -2.61 -7.02
CA ASN A 82 -15.58 -3.02 -7.49
C ASN A 82 -16.74 -2.80 -6.47
N SER A 83 -16.53 -1.94 -5.48
CA SER A 83 -17.57 -1.59 -4.48
C SER A 83 -18.21 -0.22 -4.76
N LEU A 84 -17.65 0.55 -5.68
CA LEU A 84 -18.14 1.89 -6.02
C LEU A 84 -19.15 1.85 -7.17
N LYS A 85 -19.98 2.88 -7.21
CA LYS A 85 -21.16 2.96 -8.10
C LYS A 85 -20.79 2.78 -9.58
N TYR A 86 -19.86 3.57 -10.09
CA TYR A 86 -19.51 3.54 -11.51
C TYR A 86 -18.67 2.33 -11.89
N SER A 87 -17.87 1.83 -10.97
CA SER A 87 -17.17 0.55 -11.11
C SER A 87 -18.14 -0.62 -11.28
N ILE A 88 -19.19 -0.70 -10.44
CA ILE A 88 -20.25 -1.71 -10.55
C ILE A 88 -21.02 -1.56 -11.88
N LEU A 89 -21.36 -0.34 -12.29
CA LEU A 89 -22.04 -0.08 -13.54
C LEU A 89 -21.22 -0.52 -14.76
N LEU A 90 -19.91 -0.22 -14.75
CA LEU A 90 -18.99 -0.65 -15.79
C LEU A 90 -18.87 -2.18 -15.84
N GLU A 91 -18.77 -2.81 -14.69
CA GLU A 91 -18.71 -4.27 -14.57
C GLU A 91 -19.98 -4.93 -15.17
N LEU A 92 -21.17 -4.41 -14.84
CA LEU A 92 -22.43 -4.89 -15.40
C LEU A 92 -22.50 -4.65 -16.92
N ALA A 93 -22.06 -3.47 -17.40
CA ALA A 93 -22.02 -3.18 -18.83
C ALA A 93 -21.10 -4.16 -19.57
N CYS A 94 -19.91 -4.44 -19.04
CA CYS A 94 -18.99 -5.42 -19.60
C CYS A 94 -19.64 -6.81 -19.69
N LYS A 95 -20.31 -7.25 -18.64
CA LYS A 95 -21.02 -8.55 -18.63
C LYS A 95 -22.13 -8.62 -19.68
N ILE A 96 -23.01 -7.63 -19.73
CA ILE A 96 -24.16 -7.59 -20.67
C ILE A 96 -23.67 -7.54 -22.12
N ARG A 97 -22.55 -6.85 -22.37
CA ARG A 97 -22.01 -6.66 -23.72
C ARG A 97 -20.93 -7.68 -24.10
N HIS A 98 -20.60 -8.59 -23.18
CA HIS A 98 -19.54 -9.61 -23.33
C HIS A 98 -18.15 -9.02 -23.59
N ILE A 99 -17.86 -7.87 -22.96
CA ILE A 99 -16.53 -7.24 -23.01
C ILE A 99 -15.66 -7.86 -21.92
N PRO A 100 -14.44 -8.29 -22.24
CA PRO A 100 -13.48 -8.78 -21.27
C PRO A 100 -13.19 -7.73 -20.19
N PHE A 101 -13.21 -8.13 -18.90
CA PHE A 101 -12.85 -7.22 -17.84
C PHE A 101 -12.04 -7.90 -16.75
N PHE A 102 -11.18 -7.12 -16.11
CA PHE A 102 -10.29 -7.55 -15.05
C PHE A 102 -10.61 -6.77 -13.79
N LEU A 103 -10.62 -7.46 -12.65
CA LEU A 103 -10.79 -6.84 -11.34
C LEU A 103 -9.44 -6.75 -10.63
N ASN A 104 -9.18 -5.65 -9.91
CA ASN A 104 -7.98 -5.50 -9.08
C ASN A 104 -8.35 -5.35 -7.61
N CYS A 105 -7.55 -5.98 -6.75
CA CYS A 105 -7.59 -5.80 -5.31
C CYS A 105 -6.17 -5.68 -4.78
N ASP A 106 -5.84 -4.56 -4.13
CA ASP A 106 -4.50 -4.32 -3.59
C ASP A 106 -4.24 -5.13 -2.33
N GLY A 107 -5.27 -5.28 -1.49
CA GLY A 107 -5.23 -6.06 -0.25
C GLY A 107 -6.57 -6.01 0.47
N CYS A 108 -6.77 -6.95 1.39
CA CYS A 108 -8.00 -7.04 2.17
C CYS A 108 -7.72 -7.59 3.56
N ASN A 109 -8.20 -6.91 4.61
CA ASN A 109 -8.09 -7.35 5.99
C ASN A 109 -9.25 -8.29 6.38
N ASP A 110 -10.48 -7.91 6.02
CA ASP A 110 -11.69 -8.61 6.41
C ASP A 110 -12.35 -9.18 5.15
N ILE A 111 -12.16 -10.47 4.94
CA ILE A 111 -12.65 -11.17 3.75
C ILE A 111 -14.12 -11.55 3.89
N GLU A 112 -14.52 -11.94 5.10
CA GLU A 112 -15.84 -12.52 5.34
C GLU A 112 -16.94 -11.46 5.37
N GLU A 113 -17.97 -11.67 4.55
CA GLU A 113 -19.20 -10.88 4.57
C GLU A 113 -20.27 -11.64 5.33
N SER A 114 -20.74 -11.04 6.43
CA SER A 114 -21.77 -11.64 7.29
C SER A 114 -23.16 -11.62 6.67
N ASN A 115 -23.44 -10.70 5.75
CA ASN A 115 -24.73 -10.60 5.09
C ASN A 115 -24.77 -11.49 3.84
N PRO A 116 -25.61 -12.57 3.83
CA PRO A 116 -25.64 -13.52 2.74
C PRO A 116 -26.12 -12.92 1.42
N LEU A 117 -27.00 -11.92 1.44
CA LEU A 117 -27.46 -11.24 0.23
C LEU A 117 -26.34 -10.38 -0.38
N LYS A 118 -25.63 -9.62 0.44
CA LYS A 118 -24.45 -8.87 -0.03
C LYS A 118 -23.38 -9.79 -0.59
N LYS A 119 -23.13 -10.93 0.08
CA LYS A 119 -22.20 -11.96 -0.41
C LYS A 119 -22.64 -12.49 -1.78
N ALA A 120 -23.93 -12.85 -1.94
CA ALA A 120 -24.45 -13.33 -3.21
C ALA A 120 -24.30 -12.31 -4.35
N VAL A 121 -24.58 -11.04 -4.09
CA VAL A 121 -24.40 -9.95 -5.06
C VAL A 121 -22.92 -9.80 -5.44
N LYS A 122 -22.01 -9.77 -4.47
CA LYS A 122 -20.57 -9.73 -4.75
C LYS A 122 -20.09 -10.95 -5.54
N CYS A 123 -20.54 -12.15 -5.19
CA CYS A 123 -20.24 -13.36 -5.95
C CYS A 123 -20.75 -13.25 -7.41
N PHE A 124 -21.96 -12.74 -7.61
CA PHE A 124 -22.52 -12.53 -8.95
C PHE A 124 -21.68 -11.52 -9.75
N LEU A 125 -21.31 -10.40 -9.14
CA LEU A 125 -20.49 -9.38 -9.77
C LEU A 125 -19.11 -9.96 -10.16
N MET A 126 -18.38 -10.56 -9.23
CA MET A 126 -17.04 -11.07 -9.47
C MET A 126 -16.97 -12.26 -10.42
N ARG A 127 -17.95 -13.17 -10.35
CA ARG A 127 -18.03 -14.31 -11.29
C ARG A 127 -18.26 -13.81 -12.71
N GLY A 128 -17.36 -14.02 -13.59
CA GLY A 128 -17.45 -13.59 -14.98
C GLY A 128 -16.39 -12.59 -15.37
N ALA A 129 -15.59 -12.13 -14.42
CA ALA A 129 -14.35 -11.44 -14.75
C ALA A 129 -13.43 -12.38 -15.54
N THR A 130 -12.75 -11.81 -16.52
CA THR A 130 -11.77 -12.51 -17.34
C THR A 130 -10.55 -12.91 -16.54
N GLY A 131 -10.15 -12.04 -15.61
CA GLY A 131 -9.05 -12.28 -14.70
C GLY A 131 -9.09 -11.33 -13.51
N TYR A 132 -8.21 -11.60 -12.55
CA TYR A 132 -8.13 -10.87 -11.30
C TYR A 132 -6.67 -10.53 -10.99
N PHE A 133 -6.39 -9.26 -10.73
CA PHE A 133 -5.09 -8.79 -10.27
C PHE A 133 -5.09 -8.71 -8.76
N ALA A 134 -4.27 -9.51 -8.11
CA ALA A 134 -4.18 -9.60 -6.65
C ALA A 134 -2.86 -9.00 -6.15
N GLY A 135 -2.93 -8.01 -5.27
CA GLY A 135 -1.75 -7.33 -4.70
C GLY A 135 -0.99 -8.18 -3.69
N GLY A 136 -1.58 -9.26 -3.18
CA GLY A 136 -1.01 -10.20 -2.22
C GLY A 136 -1.91 -11.41 -2.02
N GLN A 137 -1.52 -12.34 -1.13
CA GLN A 137 -2.29 -13.55 -0.84
C GLN A 137 -3.64 -13.24 -0.18
N SER A 138 -3.75 -12.14 0.57
CA SER A 138 -5.02 -11.67 1.12
C SER A 138 -6.03 -11.34 0.03
N ALA A 139 -5.59 -10.67 -1.03
CA ALA A 139 -6.42 -10.40 -2.20
C ALA A 139 -6.76 -11.67 -2.99
N VAL A 140 -5.85 -12.66 -3.06
CA VAL A 140 -6.15 -13.97 -3.64
C VAL A 140 -7.28 -14.65 -2.89
N LYS A 141 -7.17 -14.75 -1.56
CA LYS A 141 -8.22 -15.34 -0.70
C LYS A 141 -9.55 -14.59 -0.82
N TYR A 142 -9.50 -13.26 -0.93
CA TYR A 142 -10.69 -12.44 -1.15
C TYR A 142 -11.41 -12.82 -2.45
N PHE A 143 -10.68 -12.91 -3.55
CA PHE A 143 -11.27 -13.30 -4.84
C PHE A 143 -11.81 -14.73 -4.82
N GLU A 144 -11.07 -15.69 -4.25
CA GLU A 144 -11.52 -17.08 -4.12
C GLU A 144 -12.79 -17.19 -3.27
N TYR A 145 -12.87 -16.45 -2.15
CA TYR A 145 -14.06 -16.42 -1.28
C TYR A 145 -15.33 -15.97 -1.99
N TYR A 146 -15.19 -15.04 -2.97
CA TYR A 146 -16.29 -14.58 -3.80
C TYR A 146 -16.46 -15.37 -5.11
N GLY A 147 -15.76 -16.50 -5.26
CA GLY A 147 -15.96 -17.47 -6.31
C GLY A 147 -15.15 -17.27 -7.59
N ALA A 148 -14.05 -16.53 -7.53
CA ALA A 148 -13.09 -16.48 -8.62
C ALA A 148 -12.35 -17.81 -8.81
N ASP A 149 -12.10 -18.19 -10.05
CA ASP A 149 -11.23 -19.33 -10.36
C ASP A 149 -9.77 -18.96 -10.07
N ARG A 150 -9.10 -19.74 -9.21
CA ARG A 150 -7.69 -19.55 -8.85
C ARG A 150 -6.76 -19.45 -10.06
N LYS A 151 -7.06 -20.14 -11.15
CA LYS A 151 -6.28 -20.12 -12.39
C LYS A 151 -6.32 -18.78 -13.13
N ARG A 152 -7.30 -17.94 -12.80
CA ARG A 152 -7.48 -16.59 -13.37
C ARG A 152 -7.02 -15.49 -12.43
N ILE A 153 -6.44 -15.82 -11.27
CA ILE A 153 -5.92 -14.85 -10.32
C ILE A 153 -4.42 -14.69 -10.55
N TYR A 154 -4.01 -13.48 -10.88
CA TYR A 154 -2.63 -13.10 -11.17
C TYR A 154 -2.08 -12.27 -10.02
N LEU A 155 -1.11 -12.84 -9.32
CA LEU A 155 -0.45 -12.17 -8.21
C LEU A 155 0.55 -11.15 -8.71
N HIS A 156 0.53 -9.96 -8.12
CA HIS A 156 1.57 -8.95 -8.26
C HIS A 156 1.95 -8.41 -6.88
N ASN A 157 3.17 -7.88 -6.75
CA ASN A 157 3.64 -7.32 -5.49
C ASN A 157 3.21 -5.86 -5.40
N PHE A 158 2.17 -5.57 -4.62
CA PHE A 158 1.67 -4.20 -4.48
C PHE A 158 2.66 -3.30 -3.76
N THR A 159 2.93 -2.13 -4.33
CA THR A 159 3.89 -1.15 -3.82
C THR A 159 3.71 0.23 -4.47
N SER A 160 4.31 1.26 -3.87
CA SER A 160 4.50 2.60 -4.45
C SER A 160 5.96 2.89 -4.83
N LEU A 161 6.85 1.90 -4.72
CA LEU A 161 8.29 2.10 -4.88
C LEU A 161 8.72 2.08 -6.34
N HIS A 162 9.67 2.96 -6.66
CA HIS A 162 10.53 2.87 -7.85
C HIS A 162 11.87 2.21 -7.51
N GLN A 163 12.65 1.86 -8.54
CA GLN A 163 13.93 1.20 -8.32
C GLN A 163 14.93 2.10 -7.56
N GLU A 164 14.87 3.41 -7.75
CA GLU A 164 15.68 4.41 -7.05
C GLU A 164 15.31 4.58 -5.57
N ASP A 165 14.13 4.15 -5.16
CA ASP A 165 13.69 4.19 -3.76
C ASP A 165 14.30 3.07 -2.92
N ILE A 166 14.83 2.05 -3.57
CA ILE A 166 15.33 0.85 -2.92
C ILE A 166 16.85 0.94 -2.77
N ASN A 167 17.33 0.83 -1.55
CA ASN A 167 18.76 0.82 -1.29
C ASN A 167 19.42 -0.37 -2.00
N LYS A 168 20.56 -0.14 -2.65
CA LYS A 168 21.34 -1.19 -3.31
C LYS A 168 22.10 -2.07 -2.32
N LYS A 169 22.41 -1.51 -1.16
CA LYS A 169 23.12 -2.16 -0.05
C LYS A 169 22.70 -1.54 1.27
N ARG A 170 22.97 -2.21 2.38
CA ARG A 170 22.84 -1.60 3.70
C ARG A 170 23.83 -0.43 3.84
N LEU A 171 23.38 0.68 4.42
CA LEU A 171 24.24 1.79 4.75
C LEU A 171 25.27 1.36 5.81
N THR A 172 26.48 1.88 5.69
CA THR A 172 27.51 1.76 6.72
C THR A 172 27.12 2.57 7.96
N ASP A 173 27.72 2.25 9.10
CA ASP A 173 27.43 2.96 10.34
C ASP A 173 27.89 4.45 10.24
N ALA A 174 28.94 4.73 9.47
CA ALA A 174 29.37 6.10 9.18
C ALA A 174 28.32 6.88 8.35
N GLU A 175 27.76 6.26 7.30
CA GLU A 175 26.69 6.87 6.50
C GLU A 175 25.43 7.11 7.34
N LYS A 176 25.05 6.16 8.20
CA LYS A 176 23.92 6.32 9.14
C LYS A 176 24.18 7.45 10.14
N ASN A 177 25.36 7.52 10.76
CA ASN A 177 25.69 8.54 11.74
C ASN A 177 25.66 9.94 11.10
N TYR A 178 26.17 10.08 9.89
CA TYR A 178 26.07 11.33 9.14
C TYR A 178 24.62 11.77 8.94
N LEU A 179 23.74 10.84 8.57
CA LEU A 179 22.31 11.14 8.41
C LEU A 179 21.66 11.49 9.76
N LYS A 180 21.98 10.74 10.85
CA LYS A 180 21.50 11.06 12.20
C LYS A 180 21.85 12.50 12.60
N GLU A 181 23.10 12.89 12.43
CA GLU A 181 23.55 14.26 12.71
C GLU A 181 22.81 15.30 11.85
N LYS A 182 22.68 15.03 10.55
CA LYS A 182 22.00 15.92 9.60
C LYS A 182 20.55 16.23 9.99
N ILE A 183 19.80 15.23 10.44
CA ILE A 183 18.36 15.36 10.76
C ILE A 183 18.09 15.50 12.27
N GLY A 184 19.15 15.61 13.09
CA GLY A 184 19.01 15.81 14.54
C GLY A 184 18.54 14.58 15.33
N MET A 185 18.75 13.36 14.80
CA MET A 185 18.55 12.13 15.56
C MET A 185 19.70 11.92 16.56
N THR A 186 19.37 11.85 17.84
CA THR A 186 20.38 11.81 18.92
C THR A 186 20.52 10.46 19.59
N GLY A 187 19.52 9.57 19.44
CA GLY A 187 19.50 8.28 20.09
C GLY A 187 20.53 7.29 19.56
N LYS A 188 21.05 6.44 20.46
CA LYS A 188 21.90 5.31 20.06
C LYS A 188 21.13 4.28 19.24
N PHE A 189 19.87 4.03 19.59
CA PHE A 189 18.94 3.18 18.85
C PHE A 189 17.65 3.96 18.58
N ASN A 190 17.26 4.08 17.33
CA ASN A 190 16.16 4.93 16.89
C ASN A 190 15.07 4.09 16.22
N VAL A 191 13.87 4.23 16.73
CA VAL A 191 12.64 3.65 16.17
C VAL A 191 11.91 4.73 15.39
N VAL A 192 11.54 4.42 14.14
CA VAL A 192 10.68 5.31 13.32
C VAL A 192 9.31 4.64 13.14
N THR A 193 8.26 5.43 13.25
CA THR A 193 6.90 5.08 12.87
C THR A 193 6.30 6.20 12.03
N VAL A 194 5.55 5.85 10.99
CA VAL A 194 5.04 6.81 9.99
C VAL A 194 3.56 6.60 9.74
N GLY A 195 2.80 7.68 9.76
CA GLY A 195 1.38 7.64 9.46
C GLY A 195 0.62 8.82 10.02
N ARG A 196 -0.64 8.96 9.63
CA ARG A 196 -1.53 9.99 10.20
C ARG A 196 -1.80 9.73 11.68
N HIS A 197 -1.92 10.77 12.48
CA HIS A 197 -2.27 10.66 13.90
C HIS A 197 -3.76 10.34 14.10
N ILE A 198 -4.16 9.14 13.68
CA ILE A 198 -5.51 8.58 13.85
C ILE A 198 -5.43 7.29 14.67
N GLU A 199 -6.48 6.97 15.39
CA GLU A 199 -6.55 5.86 16.33
C GLU A 199 -6.09 4.51 15.74
N CYS A 200 -6.48 4.23 14.49
CA CYS A 200 -6.13 2.95 13.86
C CYS A 200 -4.62 2.76 13.63
N LYS A 201 -3.79 3.82 13.69
CA LYS A 201 -2.33 3.69 13.53
C LYS A 201 -1.59 3.26 14.80
N GLY A 202 -2.26 3.26 15.97
CA GLY A 202 -1.74 2.69 17.20
C GLY A 202 -0.54 3.43 17.78
N PHE A 203 -0.44 4.76 17.59
CA PHE A 203 0.65 5.55 18.15
C PHE A 203 0.60 5.62 19.68
N ASP A 204 -0.58 5.47 20.27
CA ASP A 204 -0.76 5.30 21.72
C ASP A 204 0.00 4.07 22.26
N ILE A 205 0.05 2.99 21.51
CA ILE A 205 0.83 1.78 21.87
C ILE A 205 2.33 2.04 21.77
N VAL A 206 2.75 2.81 20.76
CA VAL A 206 4.16 3.23 20.62
C VAL A 206 4.59 4.10 21.81
N LEU A 207 3.74 5.03 22.25
CA LEU A 207 4.01 5.88 23.43
C LEU A 207 4.14 5.06 24.72
N LYS A 208 3.23 4.10 24.94
CA LYS A 208 3.30 3.18 26.10
C LYS A 208 4.58 2.33 26.07
N ALA A 209 5.00 1.89 24.90
CA ALA A 209 6.27 1.15 24.76
C ALA A 209 7.48 2.05 25.03
N ALA A 210 7.46 3.29 24.54
CA ALA A 210 8.53 4.27 24.79
C ALA A 210 8.69 4.59 26.29
N GLU A 211 7.58 4.68 27.03
CA GLU A 211 7.59 4.84 28.49
C GLU A 211 8.29 3.67 29.18
N LYS A 212 7.91 2.43 28.85
CA LYS A 212 8.48 1.22 29.46
C LYS A 212 9.96 1.01 29.14
N ILE A 213 10.38 1.34 27.92
CA ILE A 213 11.77 1.19 27.46
C ILE A 213 12.67 2.30 28.03
N GLY A 214 12.11 3.49 28.25
CA GLY A 214 12.84 4.65 28.76
C GLY A 214 13.88 5.18 27.74
N LYS A 215 14.84 5.94 28.24
CA LYS A 215 15.81 6.73 27.44
C LYS A 215 16.84 5.91 26.64
N SER A 216 16.76 4.58 26.65
CA SER A 216 17.70 3.73 25.91
C SER A 216 17.36 3.60 24.41
N VAL A 217 16.18 4.06 24.02
CA VAL A 217 15.66 4.05 22.64
C VAL A 217 14.89 5.34 22.40
N ASP A 218 15.17 6.01 21.30
CA ASP A 218 14.40 7.17 20.85
C ASP A 218 13.35 6.77 19.80
N PHE A 219 12.17 7.37 19.92
CA PHE A 219 11.02 7.10 19.04
C PHE A 219 10.65 8.35 18.26
N TYR A 220 10.68 8.26 16.93
CA TYR A 220 10.30 9.32 16.01
C TYR A 220 8.96 8.97 15.37
N ILE A 221 7.92 9.73 15.72
CA ILE A 221 6.55 9.54 15.21
C ILE A 221 6.29 10.62 14.16
N ILE A 222 6.25 10.22 12.88
CA ILE A 222 6.22 11.12 11.73
C ILE A 222 4.83 11.09 11.09
N GLY A 223 4.23 12.27 10.85
CA GLY A 223 2.98 12.30 10.09
C GLY A 223 2.01 13.43 10.43
N GLY A 224 2.54 14.59 10.73
CA GLY A 224 1.77 15.79 11.01
C GLY A 224 1.44 16.00 12.47
N GLU A 225 0.45 16.81 12.73
CA GLU A 225 0.06 17.23 14.09
C GLU A 225 -0.39 16.03 14.93
N PRO A 226 0.23 15.76 16.08
CA PRO A 226 -0.19 14.70 16.99
C PRO A 226 -1.57 14.97 17.57
N SER A 227 -2.32 13.91 17.89
CA SER A 227 -3.59 14.05 18.59
C SER A 227 -3.39 14.66 19.98
N VAL A 228 -4.44 15.30 20.50
CA VAL A 228 -4.41 15.91 21.85
C VAL A 228 -4.04 14.87 22.90
N GLU A 229 -4.62 13.69 22.80
CA GLU A 229 -4.37 12.58 23.72
C GLU A 229 -2.90 12.14 23.71
N ASN A 230 -2.30 12.03 22.51
CA ASN A 230 -0.90 11.63 22.39
C ASN A 230 0.06 12.70 22.94
N LYS A 231 -0.24 13.99 22.75
CA LYS A 231 0.52 15.09 23.36
C LYS A 231 0.43 15.04 24.88
N GLN A 232 -0.79 14.97 25.41
CA GLN A 232 -1.03 14.90 26.85
C GLN A 232 -0.34 13.68 27.49
N TYR A 233 -0.40 12.53 26.82
CA TYR A 233 0.29 11.31 27.32
C TYR A 233 1.80 11.53 27.40
N LYS A 234 2.41 12.06 26.34
CA LYS A 234 3.86 12.37 26.32
C LYS A 234 4.25 13.31 27.45
N GLU A 235 3.50 14.39 27.67
CA GLU A 235 3.75 15.39 28.71
C GLU A 235 3.57 14.79 30.11
N ALA A 236 2.45 14.11 30.36
CA ALA A 236 2.14 13.52 31.69
C ALA A 236 3.18 12.49 32.14
N HIS A 237 3.76 11.75 31.20
CA HIS A 237 4.78 10.71 31.47
C HIS A 237 6.22 11.18 31.22
N ASN A 238 6.43 12.47 30.91
CA ASN A 238 7.76 13.08 30.68
C ASN A 238 8.60 12.29 29.66
N LEU A 239 8.01 11.89 28.52
CA LEU A 239 8.66 11.05 27.52
C LEU A 239 9.64 11.88 26.67
N SER A 240 10.83 12.17 27.21
CA SER A 240 11.88 12.92 26.52
C SER A 240 12.50 12.16 25.32
N ASN A 241 12.30 10.85 25.26
CA ASN A 241 12.73 9.94 24.20
C ASN A 241 11.71 9.78 23.07
N VAL A 242 10.63 10.56 23.07
CA VAL A 242 9.62 10.58 21.99
C VAL A 242 9.68 11.91 21.26
N HIS A 243 9.79 11.86 19.95
CA HIS A 243 9.88 13.01 19.06
C HIS A 243 8.73 12.97 18.06
N PHE A 244 7.81 13.93 18.13
CA PHE A 244 6.83 14.13 17.09
C PHE A 244 7.45 14.94 15.95
N VAL A 245 7.32 14.42 14.74
CA VAL A 245 7.85 15.05 13.52
C VAL A 245 6.69 15.33 12.59
N ASP A 246 6.68 16.51 12.01
CA ASP A 246 5.64 16.94 11.09
C ASP A 246 5.60 16.08 9.82
N PHE A 247 4.65 16.35 8.94
CA PHE A 247 4.60 15.69 7.63
C PHE A 247 5.88 16.01 6.84
N LEU A 248 6.49 14.95 6.29
CA LEU A 248 7.71 15.04 5.50
C LEU A 248 7.46 14.66 4.04
N GLY A 249 8.15 15.32 3.14
CA GLY A 249 8.25 14.90 1.76
C GLY A 249 9.00 13.57 1.60
N LYS A 250 8.88 12.94 0.42
CA LYS A 250 9.45 11.62 0.15
C LYS A 250 10.95 11.54 0.45
N ASP A 251 11.73 12.55 0.02
CA ASP A 251 13.18 12.55 0.17
C ASP A 251 13.60 12.72 1.64
N GLU A 252 12.95 13.64 2.36
CA GLU A 252 13.17 13.86 3.78
C GLU A 252 12.79 12.64 4.61
N LEU A 253 11.64 12.02 4.32
CA LEU A 253 11.19 10.79 4.99
C LEU A 253 12.17 9.64 4.76
N ARG A 254 12.76 9.55 3.56
CA ARG A 254 13.81 8.58 3.26
C ARG A 254 15.07 8.77 4.12
N GLU A 255 15.44 10.00 4.45
CA GLU A 255 16.55 10.26 5.38
C GLU A 255 16.27 9.68 6.77
N TYR A 256 15.02 9.84 7.28
CA TYR A 256 14.60 9.21 8.53
C TYR A 256 14.64 7.69 8.48
N TYR A 257 14.13 7.06 7.41
CA TYR A 257 14.24 5.60 7.25
C TYR A 257 15.72 5.16 7.23
N ASN A 258 16.57 5.85 6.52
CA ASN A 258 18.00 5.51 6.42
C ASN A 258 18.78 5.73 7.72
N ALA A 259 18.39 6.70 8.54
CA ALA A 259 19.02 7.00 9.83
C ALA A 259 18.52 6.07 10.96
N ALA A 260 17.30 5.54 10.87
CA ALA A 260 16.70 4.70 11.90
C ALA A 260 17.30 3.29 11.97
N ASP A 261 17.01 2.59 13.08
CA ASP A 261 17.50 1.24 13.35
C ASP A 261 16.39 0.20 13.21
N THR A 262 15.13 0.57 13.42
CA THR A 262 13.95 -0.28 13.17
C THR A 262 12.73 0.58 12.84
N PHE A 263 11.79 0.00 12.12
CA PHE A 263 10.49 0.57 11.83
C PHE A 263 9.38 -0.14 12.60
N VAL A 264 8.44 0.62 13.14
CA VAL A 264 7.30 0.09 13.89
C VAL A 264 6.00 0.60 13.30
N LEU A 265 4.98 -0.27 13.16
CA LEU A 265 3.62 0.13 12.79
C LEU A 265 2.60 -0.70 13.59
N MET A 266 2.11 -0.15 14.69
CA MET A 266 1.17 -0.81 15.60
C MET A 266 -0.29 -0.66 15.16
N THR A 267 -0.54 -0.74 13.87
CA THR A 267 -1.87 -0.48 13.31
C THR A 267 -2.92 -1.50 13.77
N ARG A 268 -4.12 -0.98 14.07
CA ARG A 268 -5.35 -1.75 14.32
C ARG A 268 -6.08 -2.15 13.05
N GLY A 269 -5.65 -1.60 11.89
CA GLY A 269 -6.17 -1.94 10.57
C GLY A 269 -5.54 -1.09 9.48
N ASP A 270 -4.89 -1.74 8.53
CA ASP A 270 -4.37 -1.09 7.32
C ASP A 270 -4.58 -2.01 6.13
N THR A 271 -5.30 -1.53 5.12
CA THR A 271 -5.62 -2.32 3.90
C THR A 271 -4.39 -2.68 3.09
N TRP A 272 -3.27 -1.96 3.30
CA TRP A 272 -1.95 -2.38 2.86
C TRP A 272 -0.90 -1.97 3.89
N GLY A 273 -0.58 -0.67 3.97
CA GLY A 273 0.52 -0.14 4.77
C GLY A 273 1.77 0.07 3.92
N LEU A 274 1.71 0.95 2.90
CA LEU A 274 2.82 1.25 1.99
C LEU A 274 4.11 1.65 2.70
N VAL A 275 4.01 2.27 3.88
CA VAL A 275 5.15 2.61 4.73
C VAL A 275 5.99 1.39 5.15
N ILE A 276 5.41 0.16 5.15
CA ILE A 276 6.16 -1.09 5.34
C ILE A 276 7.09 -1.33 4.15
N ASN A 277 6.57 -1.16 2.91
CA ASN A 277 7.41 -1.28 1.71
C ASN A 277 8.57 -0.29 1.75
N GLU A 278 8.28 0.97 2.12
CA GLU A 278 9.27 2.04 2.21
C GLU A 278 10.36 1.73 3.25
N ALA A 279 9.96 1.33 4.45
CA ALA A 279 10.89 0.96 5.53
C ALA A 279 11.78 -0.22 5.12
N MET A 280 11.19 -1.27 4.52
CA MET A 280 11.93 -2.45 4.04
C MET A 280 12.87 -2.11 2.88
N ALA A 281 12.48 -1.21 1.97
CA ALA A 281 13.31 -0.73 0.86
C ALA A 281 14.57 0.00 1.35
N ASN A 282 14.48 0.65 2.49
CA ASN A 282 15.61 1.30 3.16
C ASN A 282 16.35 0.38 4.16
N GLY A 283 15.97 -0.90 4.20
CA GLY A 283 16.66 -1.93 4.98
C GLY A 283 16.35 -1.93 6.47
N LEU A 284 15.20 -1.40 6.89
CA LEU A 284 14.81 -1.46 8.30
C LEU A 284 14.21 -2.82 8.66
N PRO A 285 14.63 -3.46 9.74
CA PRO A 285 13.80 -4.47 10.42
C PRO A 285 12.44 -3.86 10.75
N VAL A 286 11.36 -4.61 10.56
CA VAL A 286 10.00 -4.12 10.74
C VAL A 286 9.29 -4.87 11.87
N ILE A 287 8.63 -4.14 12.77
CA ILE A 287 7.70 -4.70 13.75
C ILE A 287 6.31 -4.16 13.42
N THR A 288 5.36 -5.05 13.18
CA THR A 288 3.99 -4.64 12.88
C THR A 288 2.97 -5.63 13.41
N THR A 289 1.68 -5.34 13.21
CA THR A 289 0.59 -6.20 13.68
C THR A 289 0.04 -7.09 12.57
N LYS A 290 -0.66 -8.16 12.97
CA LYS A 290 -1.40 -9.03 12.05
C LYS A 290 -2.54 -8.32 11.28
N ARG A 291 -2.85 -7.05 11.61
CA ARG A 291 -3.87 -6.23 10.94
C ARG A 291 -3.27 -5.29 9.89
N CYS A 292 -1.97 -5.36 9.64
CA CYS A 292 -1.30 -4.69 8.52
C CYS A 292 -1.12 -5.68 7.37
N VAL A 293 -1.82 -5.48 6.25
CA VAL A 293 -1.75 -6.44 5.13
C VAL A 293 -0.34 -6.57 4.58
N ALA A 294 0.38 -5.46 4.32
CA ALA A 294 1.76 -5.52 3.87
C ALA A 294 2.68 -6.25 4.87
N GLY A 295 2.42 -6.10 6.18
CA GLY A 295 3.14 -6.85 7.21
C GLY A 295 2.98 -8.36 7.01
N VAL A 296 1.75 -8.83 6.93
CA VAL A 296 1.44 -10.26 6.75
C VAL A 296 1.98 -10.82 5.42
N GLU A 297 1.99 -10.01 4.37
CA GLU A 297 2.46 -10.42 3.03
C GLU A 297 3.98 -10.40 2.89
N LEU A 298 4.64 -9.44 3.53
CA LEU A 298 6.05 -9.16 3.27
C LEU A 298 6.97 -9.62 4.39
N ILE A 299 6.47 -9.76 5.63
CA ILE A 299 7.31 -10.14 6.76
C ILE A 299 7.21 -11.63 7.01
N LYS A 300 8.37 -12.25 7.13
CA LYS A 300 8.54 -13.60 7.66
C LYS A 300 9.12 -13.48 9.06
N ASP A 301 8.31 -13.86 10.05
CA ASP A 301 8.60 -13.65 11.47
C ASP A 301 9.98 -14.19 11.87
N GLY A 302 10.79 -13.35 12.51
CA GLY A 302 12.16 -13.66 12.90
C GLY A 302 13.23 -13.62 11.80
N GLU A 303 12.85 -13.53 10.49
CA GLU A 303 13.82 -13.48 9.39
C GLU A 303 14.10 -12.06 8.89
N ASN A 304 13.04 -11.26 8.73
CA ASN A 304 13.15 -9.89 8.21
C ASN A 304 12.34 -8.87 9.02
N GLY A 305 11.70 -9.30 10.10
CA GLY A 305 10.90 -8.49 10.99
C GLY A 305 10.06 -9.35 11.92
N TYR A 306 9.07 -8.73 12.57
CA TYR A 306 8.18 -9.39 13.51
C TYR A 306 6.73 -8.99 13.28
N ILE A 307 5.82 -9.97 13.40
CA ILE A 307 4.37 -9.76 13.43
C ILE A 307 3.86 -10.05 14.85
N ILE A 308 3.30 -9.04 15.50
CA ILE A 308 2.83 -9.15 16.89
C ILE A 308 1.33 -8.95 17.02
N GLY A 309 0.80 -9.13 18.23
CA GLY A 309 -0.61 -8.89 18.53
C GLY A 309 -1.01 -7.43 18.35
N VAL A 310 -2.29 -7.19 18.04
CA VAL A 310 -2.85 -5.83 18.08
C VAL A 310 -2.88 -5.39 19.55
N ASP A 311 -2.53 -4.12 19.79
CA ASP A 311 -2.46 -3.51 21.12
C ASP A 311 -1.48 -4.19 22.13
N ASP A 312 -0.59 -5.06 21.63
CA ASP A 312 0.38 -5.80 22.44
C ASP A 312 1.65 -4.95 22.69
N THR A 313 1.56 -4.08 23.68
CA THR A 313 2.68 -3.21 24.11
C THR A 313 3.87 -4.03 24.61
N GLU A 314 3.65 -5.15 25.33
CA GLU A 314 4.72 -5.97 25.89
C GLU A 314 5.52 -6.66 24.79
N ALA A 315 4.84 -7.23 23.80
CA ALA A 315 5.53 -7.81 22.64
C ALA A 315 6.33 -6.74 21.89
N LEU A 316 5.80 -5.52 21.72
CA LEU A 316 6.53 -4.41 21.09
C LEU A 316 7.80 -4.08 21.86
N VAL A 317 7.71 -3.89 23.17
CA VAL A 317 8.87 -3.63 24.06
C VAL A 317 9.93 -4.71 23.87
N ASN A 318 9.54 -5.98 24.01
CA ASN A 318 10.45 -7.12 23.91
C ASN A 318 11.15 -7.18 22.54
N LYS A 319 10.43 -6.92 21.44
CA LYS A 319 11.02 -6.99 20.08
C LYS A 319 11.94 -5.80 19.81
N VAL A 320 11.60 -4.60 20.29
CA VAL A 320 12.47 -3.42 20.17
C VAL A 320 13.76 -3.63 20.94
N LEU A 321 13.70 -4.09 22.20
CA LEU A 321 14.88 -4.38 23.01
C LEU A 321 15.75 -5.50 22.42
N MET A 322 15.11 -6.55 21.89
CA MET A 322 15.83 -7.65 21.21
C MET A 322 16.63 -7.13 19.98
N LEU A 323 16.04 -6.25 19.18
CA LEU A 323 16.73 -5.65 18.03
C LEU A 323 17.84 -4.71 18.50
N ARG A 324 17.60 -3.87 19.52
CA ARG A 324 18.61 -2.98 20.09
C ARG A 324 19.84 -3.76 20.56
N ASP A 325 19.65 -4.87 21.22
CA ASP A 325 20.71 -5.66 21.84
C ASP A 325 21.37 -6.69 20.91
N ASN A 326 20.87 -6.81 19.64
CA ASN A 326 21.39 -7.77 18.68
C ASN A 326 21.65 -7.13 17.29
N GLU A 327 22.77 -6.46 17.18
CA GLU A 327 23.20 -5.81 15.93
C GLU A 327 23.32 -6.78 14.75
N LYS A 328 23.81 -8.01 15.01
CA LYS A 328 23.94 -9.04 13.98
C LYS A 328 22.59 -9.39 13.37
N LEU A 329 21.56 -9.54 14.21
CA LEU A 329 20.19 -9.81 13.78
C LEU A 329 19.64 -8.64 12.95
N CYS A 330 19.84 -7.38 13.41
CA CYS A 330 19.45 -6.20 12.66
C CYS A 330 20.09 -6.15 11.26
N ARG A 331 21.39 -6.46 11.16
CA ARG A 331 22.10 -6.52 9.87
C ARG A 331 21.53 -7.60 8.96
N GLN A 332 21.24 -8.79 9.47
CA GLN A 332 20.64 -9.88 8.70
C GLN A 332 19.26 -9.51 8.18
N MET A 333 18.38 -8.98 9.03
CA MET A 333 17.04 -8.53 8.66
C MET A 333 17.09 -7.39 7.63
N SER A 334 18.03 -6.46 7.80
CA SER A 334 18.24 -5.34 6.88
C SER A 334 18.53 -5.83 5.46
N LEU A 335 19.48 -6.74 5.31
CA LEU A 335 19.84 -7.30 4.01
C LEU A 335 18.69 -8.12 3.40
N ALA A 336 17.98 -8.91 4.21
CA ALA A 336 16.81 -9.66 3.77
C ALA A 336 15.73 -8.74 3.22
N ASN A 337 15.47 -7.60 3.88
CA ASN A 337 14.47 -6.61 3.46
C ASN A 337 14.88 -5.92 2.15
N ILE A 338 16.10 -5.41 2.04
CA ILE A 338 16.61 -4.80 0.81
C ILE A 338 16.47 -5.78 -0.37
N ASN A 339 16.94 -7.02 -0.20
CA ASN A 339 16.90 -8.03 -1.25
C ASN A 339 15.45 -8.34 -1.67
N LYS A 340 14.53 -8.47 -0.71
CA LYS A 340 13.11 -8.73 -0.99
C LYS A 340 12.47 -7.59 -1.79
N MET A 341 12.84 -6.34 -1.50
CA MET A 341 12.25 -5.18 -2.18
C MET A 341 12.77 -4.97 -3.60
N GLN A 342 13.92 -5.55 -4.02
CA GLN A 342 14.48 -5.34 -5.37
C GLN A 342 13.50 -5.62 -6.52
N THR A 343 12.52 -6.49 -6.30
CA THR A 343 11.50 -6.82 -7.30
C THR A 343 10.14 -6.17 -7.03
N ASN A 344 10.00 -5.45 -5.90
CA ASN A 344 8.76 -4.79 -5.50
C ASN A 344 8.73 -3.34 -6.02
N THR A 345 8.47 -3.15 -7.30
CA THR A 345 8.43 -1.84 -7.94
C THR A 345 7.16 -1.63 -8.76
N VAL A 346 6.74 -0.36 -8.91
CA VAL A 346 5.64 0.04 -9.80
C VAL A 346 5.88 -0.48 -11.21
N HIS A 347 7.13 -0.43 -11.69
CA HIS A 347 7.50 -1.00 -12.99
C HIS A 347 7.10 -2.48 -13.13
N ASN A 348 7.36 -3.29 -12.10
CA ASN A 348 7.01 -4.71 -12.13
C ASN A 348 5.50 -4.95 -12.03
N ILE A 349 4.76 -4.09 -11.32
CA ILE A 349 3.28 -4.12 -11.34
C ILE A 349 2.77 -3.90 -12.77
N VAL A 350 3.22 -2.82 -13.42
CA VAL A 350 2.85 -2.48 -14.80
C VAL A 350 3.20 -3.62 -15.76
N LYS A 351 4.42 -4.16 -15.66
CA LYS A 351 4.88 -5.29 -16.48
C LYS A 351 3.98 -6.51 -16.32
N SER A 352 3.63 -6.86 -15.09
CA SER A 352 2.72 -7.98 -14.79
C SER A 352 1.35 -7.78 -15.42
N HIS A 353 0.74 -6.59 -15.26
CA HIS A 353 -0.56 -6.28 -15.87
C HIS A 353 -0.50 -6.37 -17.39
N ILE A 354 0.54 -5.81 -18.01
CA ILE A 354 0.75 -5.86 -19.45
C ILE A 354 0.85 -7.30 -19.94
N GLN A 355 1.66 -8.14 -19.30
CA GLN A 355 1.85 -9.54 -19.70
C GLN A 355 0.53 -10.34 -19.64
N VAL A 356 -0.27 -10.15 -18.59
CA VAL A 356 -1.56 -10.84 -18.46
C VAL A 356 -2.53 -10.38 -19.54
N LEU A 357 -2.64 -9.09 -19.78
CA LEU A 357 -3.51 -8.53 -20.81
C LEU A 357 -3.11 -8.98 -22.21
N GLU A 358 -1.81 -8.97 -22.55
CA GLU A 358 -1.31 -9.44 -23.85
C GLU A 358 -1.61 -10.91 -24.08
N LYS A 359 -1.31 -11.74 -23.06
CA LYS A 359 -1.61 -13.17 -23.14
C LYS A 359 -3.08 -13.38 -23.47
N PHE A 360 -3.99 -12.75 -22.70
CA PHE A 360 -5.41 -12.91 -22.88
C PHE A 360 -5.90 -12.42 -24.24
N LEU A 361 -5.50 -11.21 -24.66
CA LEU A 361 -5.92 -10.62 -25.91
C LEU A 361 -5.38 -11.39 -27.14
N SER A 362 -4.20 -12.01 -27.03
CA SER A 362 -3.66 -12.89 -28.09
C SER A 362 -4.40 -14.25 -28.17
N GLU A 363 -4.92 -14.75 -27.06
CA GLU A 363 -5.74 -15.97 -27.04
C GLU A 363 -7.14 -15.76 -27.68
N MET A 364 -7.68 -14.54 -27.60
CA MET A 364 -8.93 -14.18 -28.27
C MET A 364 -8.78 -14.15 -29.79
N GLU A 365 -7.73 -13.49 -30.31
CA GLU A 365 -7.45 -13.41 -31.76
C GLU A 365 -7.28 -14.78 -32.42
N LYS A 366 -6.85 -15.79 -31.68
CA LYS A 366 -6.74 -17.17 -32.22
C LYS A 366 -8.04 -17.94 -32.25
N LYS A 367 -9.11 -17.42 -31.64
CA LYS A 367 -10.43 -18.05 -31.57
C LYS A 367 -11.44 -17.45 -32.53
N GLU A 368 -11.12 -16.24 -33.07
CA GLU A 368 -11.82 -15.61 -34.18
C GLU A 368 -11.23 -16.09 -35.53
#